data_f10d64c36651aa1a56a85b5847facedd
#
_entry.id   f10d64c36651aa1a56a85b5847facedd
#
_cell.length_a   1.000
_cell.length_b   1.000
_cell.length_c   1.000
_cell.angle_alpha   90.00
_cell.angle_beta   90.00
_cell.angle_gamma   90.00
#
_symmetry.space_group_name_H-M   'P 1'
#
loop_
_entity.id
_entity.type
_entity.pdbx_description
1 polymer ?
#
loop_
_entity_poly.entity_id
_entity_poly.type
_entity_poly.pdbx_seq_one_letter_code
_entity_poly.pdbx_strand_id
1 'polypeptide(L)'
;AGIPVIYMVEWREENPLARMQWIRFVGGLMGKDSRADSIATAVCEAYRQEQTIGLNITKRRSIMSGASFRGTWYVPAGNTYMGRLFRDAGADYTFSERTSDGSIPLNMEQALQVFSNADVWVGVNAYTLDELRKIDEKQTWFRAYQNGEVYNFYRLQNSTGGNDFWETGIVHPEYILRDIRSALYPETMPDYQPVFMQRLE
;
A
#
# COMPACT_ATOMS: atom_id res chain seq x y z
N ALA A 1 21.56 -31.60 12.90
CA ALA A 1 20.27 -32.14 12.45
C ALA A 1 20.11 -31.76 11.00
N GLY A 2 20.04 -32.74 10.07
CA GLY A 2 20.00 -32.50 8.61
C GLY A 2 18.62 -32.03 8.11
N ILE A 3 18.08 -30.96 8.70
CA ILE A 3 16.84 -30.36 8.25
C ILE A 3 17.18 -29.34 7.15
N PRO A 4 16.64 -29.50 5.92
CA PRO A 4 16.83 -28.52 4.86
C PRO A 4 16.25 -27.15 5.29
N VAL A 5 17.00 -26.08 5.06
CA VAL A 5 16.58 -24.72 5.34
C VAL A 5 16.51 -23.94 4.02
N ILE A 6 15.41 -23.26 3.80
CA ILE A 6 15.17 -22.41 2.63
C ILE A 6 14.93 -20.98 3.10
N TYR A 7 15.63 -20.02 2.49
CA TYR A 7 15.42 -18.62 2.76
C TYR A 7 14.31 -18.06 1.90
N MET A 8 13.26 -17.55 2.54
CA MET A 8 12.21 -16.77 1.87
C MET A 8 12.61 -15.29 1.91
N VAL A 9 12.72 -14.66 0.75
CA VAL A 9 13.14 -13.25 0.61
C VAL A 9 12.18 -12.44 -0.26
N GLU A 10 10.92 -12.86 -0.34
CA GLU A 10 9.86 -12.21 -1.11
C GLU A 10 9.67 -10.73 -0.74
N TRP A 11 9.97 -10.36 0.50
CA TRP A 11 9.89 -8.99 1.00
C TRP A 11 10.89 -8.02 0.33
N ARG A 12 11.94 -8.55 -0.35
CA ARG A 12 12.87 -7.76 -1.14
C ARG A 12 12.36 -7.43 -2.54
N GLU A 13 11.28 -8.07 -2.96
CA GLU A 13 10.68 -7.79 -4.26
C GLU A 13 9.98 -6.44 -4.24
N GLU A 14 10.47 -5.52 -5.03
CA GLU A 14 9.88 -4.18 -5.18
C GLU A 14 8.65 -4.17 -6.10
N ASN A 15 8.52 -5.17 -6.97
CA ASN A 15 7.40 -5.30 -7.88
C ASN A 15 6.28 -6.14 -7.23
N PRO A 16 5.03 -5.61 -7.14
CA PRO A 16 3.91 -6.35 -6.54
C PRO A 16 3.66 -7.71 -7.19
N LEU A 17 3.75 -7.81 -8.51
CA LEU A 17 3.57 -9.09 -9.21
C LEU A 17 4.74 -10.04 -9.00
N ALA A 18 6.00 -9.54 -8.95
CA ALA A 18 7.14 -10.38 -8.64
C ALA A 18 7.03 -10.96 -7.23
N ARG A 19 6.63 -10.14 -6.27
CA ARG A 19 6.42 -10.58 -4.89
C ARG A 19 5.33 -11.64 -4.78
N MET A 20 4.20 -11.44 -5.41
CA MET A 20 3.10 -12.40 -5.46
C MET A 20 3.52 -13.75 -6.10
N GLN A 21 4.39 -13.73 -7.11
CA GLN A 21 4.82 -14.96 -7.80
C GLN A 21 5.61 -15.94 -6.91
N TRP A 22 6.06 -15.55 -5.73
CA TRP A 22 6.64 -16.46 -4.75
C TRP A 22 5.68 -17.58 -4.33
N ILE A 23 4.37 -17.42 -4.55
CA ILE A 23 3.40 -18.51 -4.37
C ILE A 23 3.74 -19.75 -5.22
N ARG A 24 4.33 -19.56 -6.43
CA ARG A 24 4.77 -20.67 -7.27
C ARG A 24 5.91 -21.45 -6.64
N PHE A 25 6.86 -20.74 -6.05
CA PHE A 25 7.96 -21.36 -5.33
C PHE A 25 7.46 -22.18 -4.14
N VAL A 26 6.57 -21.63 -3.33
CA VAL A 26 5.95 -22.33 -2.21
C VAL A 26 5.11 -23.53 -2.71
N GLY A 27 4.36 -23.32 -3.78
CA GLY A 27 3.59 -24.40 -4.43
C GLY A 27 4.45 -25.57 -4.86
N GLY A 28 5.60 -25.31 -5.49
CA GLY A 28 6.58 -26.33 -5.87
C GLY A 28 7.11 -27.13 -4.68
N LEU A 29 7.47 -26.45 -3.59
CA LEU A 29 7.92 -27.11 -2.36
C LEU A 29 6.84 -28.01 -1.73
N MET A 30 5.57 -27.69 -1.94
CA MET A 30 4.42 -28.44 -1.39
C MET A 30 3.82 -29.44 -2.38
N GLY A 31 4.38 -29.60 -3.58
CA GLY A 31 3.80 -30.44 -4.65
C GLY A 31 2.44 -29.93 -5.11
N LYS A 32 2.22 -28.61 -5.11
CA LYS A 32 0.98 -27.93 -5.49
C LYS A 32 1.17 -27.00 -6.70
N ASP A 33 2.10 -27.31 -7.59
CA ASP A 33 2.51 -26.48 -8.73
C ASP A 33 1.32 -25.99 -9.56
N SER A 34 0.46 -26.90 -10.01
CA SER A 34 -0.69 -26.54 -10.85
C SER A 34 -1.65 -25.58 -10.16
N ARG A 35 -1.86 -25.74 -8.84
CA ARG A 35 -2.72 -24.83 -8.07
C ARG A 35 -2.09 -23.47 -7.90
N ALA A 36 -0.80 -23.42 -7.57
CA ALA A 36 -0.04 -22.17 -7.43
C ALA A 36 0.01 -21.40 -8.75
N ASP A 37 0.23 -22.11 -9.87
CA ASP A 37 0.21 -21.53 -11.21
C ASP A 37 -1.15 -20.93 -11.58
N SER A 38 -2.24 -21.66 -11.30
CA SER A 38 -3.60 -21.17 -11.56
C SER A 38 -3.89 -19.89 -10.77
N ILE A 39 -3.56 -19.85 -9.47
CA ILE A 39 -3.75 -18.68 -8.62
C ILE A 39 -2.89 -17.51 -9.14
N ALA A 40 -1.60 -17.73 -9.35
CA ALA A 40 -0.69 -16.68 -9.80
C ALA A 40 -1.11 -16.09 -11.15
N THR A 41 -1.60 -16.91 -12.08
CA THR A 41 -2.07 -16.46 -13.39
C THR A 41 -3.31 -15.57 -13.23
N ALA A 42 -4.32 -16.02 -12.48
CA ALA A 42 -5.55 -15.26 -12.25
C ALA A 42 -5.27 -13.91 -11.55
N VAL A 43 -4.41 -13.90 -10.53
CA VAL A 43 -4.02 -12.67 -9.82
C VAL A 43 -3.24 -11.71 -10.74
N CYS A 44 -2.31 -12.24 -11.56
CA CYS A 44 -1.58 -11.41 -12.54
C CYS A 44 -2.53 -10.72 -13.54
N GLU A 45 -3.52 -11.47 -14.04
CA GLU A 45 -4.51 -10.92 -14.97
C GLU A 45 -5.37 -9.84 -14.30
N ALA A 46 -5.89 -10.12 -13.10
CA ALA A 46 -6.67 -9.17 -12.33
C ALA A 46 -5.88 -7.89 -12.01
N TYR A 47 -4.63 -8.03 -11.56
CA TYR A 47 -3.76 -6.88 -11.28
C TYR A 47 -3.53 -6.02 -12.52
N ARG A 48 -3.23 -6.64 -13.68
CA ARG A 48 -2.98 -5.90 -14.92
C ARG A 48 -4.22 -5.16 -15.42
N GLN A 49 -5.41 -5.73 -15.23
CA GLN A 49 -6.67 -5.05 -15.54
C GLN A 49 -6.82 -3.79 -14.67
N GLU A 50 -6.62 -3.91 -13.36
CA GLU A 50 -6.68 -2.79 -12.43
C GLU A 50 -5.62 -1.73 -12.71
N GLN A 51 -4.39 -2.15 -12.99
CA GLN A 51 -3.28 -1.28 -13.39
C GLN A 51 -3.63 -0.48 -14.66
N THR A 52 -4.21 -1.13 -15.66
CA THR A 52 -4.63 -0.48 -16.90
C THR A 52 -5.65 0.62 -16.61
N ILE A 53 -6.62 0.38 -15.73
CA ILE A 53 -7.60 1.38 -15.32
C ILE A 53 -6.90 2.56 -14.65
N GLY A 54 -6.03 2.30 -13.66
CA GLY A 54 -5.31 3.36 -12.95
C GLY A 54 -4.41 4.20 -13.85
N LEU A 55 -3.65 3.56 -14.75
CA LEU A 55 -2.74 4.26 -15.66
C LEU A 55 -3.47 5.15 -16.68
N ASN A 56 -4.72 4.85 -17.02
CA ASN A 56 -5.55 5.64 -17.94
C ASN A 56 -6.24 6.84 -17.26
N ILE A 57 -6.10 7.02 -15.95
CA ILE A 57 -6.63 8.18 -15.26
C ILE A 57 -5.86 9.45 -15.65
N THR A 58 -6.54 10.40 -16.25
CA THR A 58 -5.95 11.65 -16.74
C THR A 58 -5.91 12.75 -15.68
N LYS A 59 -6.96 12.85 -14.84
CA LYS A 59 -7.04 13.81 -13.73
C LYS A 59 -6.69 13.09 -12.43
N ARG A 60 -5.41 13.07 -12.11
CA ARG A 60 -4.90 12.35 -10.94
C ARG A 60 -5.11 13.12 -9.64
N ARG A 61 -5.54 12.41 -8.61
CA ARG A 61 -5.56 12.91 -7.24
C ARG A 61 -4.23 12.63 -6.57
N SER A 62 -3.79 13.59 -5.76
CA SER A 62 -2.52 13.48 -5.03
C SER A 62 -2.65 12.57 -3.82
N ILE A 63 -1.61 11.74 -3.63
CA ILE A 63 -1.53 10.82 -2.51
C ILE A 63 -0.31 11.13 -1.64
N MET A 64 -0.49 11.09 -0.34
CA MET A 64 0.58 11.05 0.64
C MET A 64 0.58 9.73 1.40
N SER A 65 1.74 9.35 1.90
CA SER A 65 1.92 8.15 2.69
C SER A 65 2.96 8.35 3.79
N GLY A 66 3.03 7.38 4.69
CA GLY A 66 3.96 7.40 5.80
C GLY A 66 3.37 8.00 7.06
N ALA A 67 4.17 7.99 8.10
CA ALA A 67 3.87 8.57 9.39
C ALA A 67 5.16 8.97 10.10
N SER A 68 5.06 9.87 11.06
CA SER A 68 6.18 10.22 11.92
C SER A 68 6.53 9.05 12.84
N PHE A 69 7.77 8.62 12.80
CA PHE A 69 8.32 7.67 13.76
C PHE A 69 9.57 8.28 14.42
N ARG A 70 9.50 8.56 15.72
CA ARG A 70 10.59 9.18 16.48
C ARG A 70 11.12 10.48 15.85
N GLY A 71 10.20 11.31 15.33
CA GLY A 71 10.53 12.60 14.72
C GLY A 71 10.98 12.54 13.26
N THR A 72 11.06 11.36 12.66
CA THR A 72 11.33 11.19 11.23
C THR A 72 10.10 10.67 10.51
N TRP A 73 9.76 11.28 9.39
CA TRP A 73 8.68 10.85 8.51
C TRP A 73 9.25 9.97 7.39
N TYR A 74 8.79 8.76 7.29
CA TYR A 74 9.27 7.82 6.27
C TYR A 74 8.24 7.68 5.14
N VAL A 75 8.67 7.91 3.89
CA VAL A 75 7.82 7.74 2.70
C VAL A 75 8.44 6.75 1.73
N PRO A 76 7.64 5.97 1.00
CA PRO A 76 8.16 5.03 0.00
C PRO A 76 8.78 5.78 -1.19
N ALA A 77 9.89 5.29 -1.73
CA ALA A 77 10.37 5.74 -3.04
C ALA A 77 9.51 5.15 -4.16
N GLY A 78 9.54 5.75 -5.35
CA GLY A 78 8.71 5.34 -6.48
C GLY A 78 9.00 3.94 -7.01
N ASN A 79 10.24 3.47 -6.87
CA ASN A 79 10.63 2.10 -7.26
C ASN A 79 10.22 1.03 -6.25
N THR A 80 9.83 1.38 -5.03
CA THR A 80 9.44 0.42 -3.98
C THR A 80 8.06 -0.19 -4.23
N TYR A 81 7.74 -1.25 -3.51
CA TYR A 81 6.45 -1.94 -3.56
C TYR A 81 5.26 -0.96 -3.46
N MET A 82 5.24 -0.10 -2.43
CA MET A 82 4.17 0.86 -2.25
C MET A 82 4.18 1.99 -3.28
N GLY A 83 5.36 2.50 -3.66
CA GLY A 83 5.48 3.51 -4.72
C GLY A 83 4.91 3.03 -6.05
N ARG A 84 5.15 1.76 -6.40
CA ARG A 84 4.57 1.14 -7.60
C ARG A 84 3.05 0.99 -7.49
N LEU A 85 2.53 0.58 -6.34
CA LEU A 85 1.09 0.50 -6.12
C LEU A 85 0.41 1.87 -6.26
N PHE A 86 1.01 2.95 -5.76
CA PHE A 86 0.46 4.30 -5.94
C PHE A 86 0.41 4.71 -7.40
N ARG A 87 1.50 4.50 -8.14
CA ARG A 87 1.53 4.75 -9.59
C ARG A 87 0.49 3.93 -10.33
N ASP A 88 0.41 2.64 -10.05
CA ASP A 88 -0.46 1.68 -10.73
C ASP A 88 -1.95 1.91 -10.38
N ALA A 89 -2.24 2.50 -9.21
CA ALA A 89 -3.57 2.98 -8.84
C ALA A 89 -3.97 4.30 -9.52
N GLY A 90 -3.05 4.95 -10.24
CA GLY A 90 -3.29 6.22 -10.91
C GLY A 90 -3.14 7.45 -10.01
N ALA A 91 -2.41 7.33 -8.89
CA ALA A 91 -2.15 8.45 -8.01
C ALA A 91 -1.13 9.44 -8.62
N ASP A 92 -1.26 10.72 -8.23
CA ASP A 92 -0.18 11.70 -8.31
C ASP A 92 0.65 11.62 -7.02
N TYR A 93 1.81 11.00 -7.13
CA TYR A 93 2.71 10.78 -6.00
C TYR A 93 4.04 11.51 -6.22
N THR A 94 4.35 12.47 -5.36
CA THR A 94 5.50 13.36 -5.48
C THR A 94 6.84 12.64 -5.65
N PHE A 95 6.99 11.45 -5.05
CA PHE A 95 8.23 10.68 -5.12
C PHE A 95 8.19 9.55 -6.15
N SER A 96 7.24 9.57 -7.11
CA SER A 96 7.07 8.53 -8.15
C SER A 96 8.34 8.24 -8.96
N GLU A 97 9.13 9.29 -9.24
CA GLU A 97 10.38 9.18 -10.02
C GLU A 97 11.64 8.99 -9.15
N ARG A 98 11.49 9.02 -7.82
CA ARG A 98 12.64 8.82 -6.91
C ARG A 98 12.92 7.34 -6.76
N THR A 99 14.20 6.98 -6.84
CA THR A 99 14.69 5.63 -6.58
C THR A 99 15.48 5.62 -5.26
N SER A 100 15.25 4.59 -4.45
CA SER A 100 15.96 4.35 -3.20
C SER A 100 15.87 2.86 -2.86
N ASP A 101 16.83 2.36 -2.11
CA ASP A 101 16.81 0.98 -1.59
C ASP A 101 15.81 0.79 -0.43
N GLY A 102 14.98 1.79 -0.16
CA GLY A 102 13.99 1.77 0.92
C GLY A 102 13.18 3.05 1.00
N SER A 103 12.78 3.41 2.21
CA SER A 103 12.02 4.63 2.47
C SER A 103 12.91 5.87 2.45
N ILE A 104 12.35 6.99 1.99
CA ILE A 104 12.97 8.30 2.01
C ILE A 104 12.63 8.97 3.36
N PRO A 105 13.64 9.32 4.18
CA PRO A 105 13.40 10.05 5.42
C PRO A 105 13.15 11.53 5.16
N LEU A 106 12.13 12.09 5.81
CA LEU A 106 11.82 13.51 5.84
C LEU A 106 11.69 13.95 7.30
N ASN A 107 11.92 15.22 7.58
CA ASN A 107 11.42 15.80 8.82
C ASN A 107 9.97 16.31 8.62
N MET A 108 9.30 16.68 9.70
CA MET A 108 7.89 17.13 9.64
C MET A 108 7.71 18.38 8.74
N GLU A 109 8.67 19.30 8.72
CA GLU A 109 8.60 20.50 7.90
C GLU A 109 8.68 20.17 6.41
N GLN A 110 9.58 19.25 6.05
CA GLN A 110 9.68 18.73 4.69
C GLN A 110 8.41 17.96 4.28
N ALA A 111 7.85 17.16 5.19
CA ALA A 111 6.60 16.44 4.94
C ALA A 111 5.43 17.43 4.70
N LEU A 112 5.33 18.49 5.51
CA LEU A 112 4.34 19.54 5.32
C LEU A 112 4.56 20.30 4.01
N GLN A 113 5.81 20.66 3.68
CA GLN A 113 6.13 21.32 2.42
C GLN A 113 5.67 20.54 1.20
N VAL A 114 5.83 19.22 1.25
CA VAL A 114 5.54 18.33 0.11
C VAL A 114 4.06 17.93 0.07
N PHE A 115 3.45 17.65 1.22
CA PHE A 115 2.15 16.96 1.29
C PHE A 115 1.01 17.78 1.87
N SER A 116 1.23 19.06 2.26
CA SER A 116 0.16 19.86 2.89
C SER A 116 -1.15 19.86 2.12
N ASN A 117 -1.08 19.80 0.79
CA ASN A 117 -2.22 19.83 -0.12
C ASN A 117 -2.56 18.45 -0.72
N ALA A 118 -2.06 17.35 -0.18
CA ALA A 118 -2.42 16.01 -0.66
C ALA A 118 -3.93 15.75 -0.46
N ASP A 119 -4.54 15.07 -1.44
CA ASP A 119 -5.96 14.75 -1.42
C ASP A 119 -6.28 13.59 -0.48
N VAL A 120 -5.39 12.60 -0.44
CA VAL A 120 -5.58 11.34 0.29
C VAL A 120 -4.30 10.98 1.04
N TRP A 121 -4.45 10.51 2.26
CA TRP A 121 -3.36 10.01 3.09
C TRP A 121 -3.57 8.52 3.40
N VAL A 122 -2.62 7.67 3.01
CA VAL A 122 -2.72 6.23 3.21
C VAL A 122 -1.58 5.66 4.05
N GLY A 123 -1.84 4.55 4.71
CA GLY A 123 -0.83 3.79 5.43
C GLY A 123 -0.41 4.41 6.75
N VAL A 124 -1.31 5.11 7.41
CA VAL A 124 -1.07 5.64 8.77
C VAL A 124 -1.08 4.52 9.80
N ASN A 125 -0.33 4.73 10.88
CA ASN A 125 -0.26 3.80 12.02
C ASN A 125 -1.14 4.29 13.17
N ALA A 126 -2.43 4.44 12.89
CA ALA A 126 -3.45 4.87 13.85
C ALA A 126 -4.82 4.31 13.43
N TYR A 127 -5.75 4.20 14.37
CA TYR A 127 -7.12 3.77 14.13
C TYR A 127 -8.10 4.94 14.04
N THR A 128 -7.76 6.08 14.63
CA THR A 128 -8.60 7.28 14.63
C THR A 128 -7.79 8.53 14.30
N LEU A 129 -8.49 9.58 13.84
CA LEU A 129 -7.88 10.89 13.61
C LEU A 129 -7.34 11.50 14.91
N ASP A 130 -8.01 11.26 16.05
CA ASP A 130 -7.55 11.75 17.35
C ASP A 130 -6.24 11.08 17.80
N GLU A 131 -6.03 9.81 17.49
CA GLU A 131 -4.74 9.15 17.72
C GLU A 131 -3.62 9.81 16.92
N LEU A 132 -3.84 10.10 15.63
CA LEU A 132 -2.86 10.82 14.83
C LEU A 132 -2.52 12.19 15.41
N ARG A 133 -3.53 12.96 15.83
CA ARG A 133 -3.35 14.25 16.47
C ARG A 133 -2.52 14.14 17.76
N LYS A 134 -2.74 13.10 18.57
CA LYS A 134 -1.98 12.87 19.80
C LYS A 134 -0.51 12.51 19.55
N ILE A 135 -0.20 11.87 18.42
CA ILE A 135 1.19 11.57 18.04
C ILE A 135 1.94 12.88 17.72
N ASP A 136 1.36 13.74 16.90
CA ASP A 136 1.90 15.07 16.56
C ASP A 136 0.77 15.95 16.06
N GLU A 137 0.49 17.05 16.76
CA GLU A 137 -0.56 17.99 16.39
C GLU A 137 -0.39 18.59 14.98
N LYS A 138 0.84 18.72 14.50
CA LYS A 138 1.13 19.20 13.13
C LYS A 138 0.54 18.29 12.03
N GLN A 139 0.20 17.05 12.34
CA GLN A 139 -0.49 16.15 11.41
C GLN A 139 -1.88 16.66 11.02
N THR A 140 -2.51 17.47 11.87
CA THR A 140 -3.80 18.12 11.57
C THR A 140 -3.71 19.18 10.47
N TRP A 141 -2.51 19.60 10.09
CA TRP A 141 -2.30 20.64 9.08
C TRP A 141 -2.35 20.10 7.65
N PHE A 142 -2.29 18.79 7.47
CA PHE A 142 -2.47 18.18 6.15
C PHE A 142 -3.93 18.28 5.71
N ARG A 143 -4.16 18.68 4.45
CA ARG A 143 -5.51 18.76 3.87
C ARG A 143 -6.26 17.43 3.94
N ALA A 144 -5.56 16.31 3.70
CA ALA A 144 -6.15 14.98 3.82
C ALA A 144 -6.72 14.72 5.22
N TYR A 145 -6.00 15.13 6.29
CA TYR A 145 -6.51 15.05 7.66
C TYR A 145 -7.76 15.91 7.85
N GLN A 146 -7.72 17.17 7.40
CA GLN A 146 -8.82 18.13 7.57
C GLN A 146 -10.10 17.68 6.86
N ASN A 147 -9.96 16.99 5.73
CA ASN A 147 -11.07 16.44 4.96
C ASN A 147 -11.49 15.04 5.42
N GLY A 148 -10.79 14.44 6.40
CA GLY A 148 -11.02 13.07 6.85
C GLY A 148 -10.67 12.01 5.79
N GLU A 149 -9.81 12.33 4.82
CA GLU A 149 -9.36 11.41 3.77
C GLU A 149 -8.08 10.69 4.19
N VAL A 150 -8.13 10.05 5.35
CA VAL A 150 -7.02 9.34 5.99
C VAL A 150 -7.38 7.87 6.16
N TYR A 151 -6.48 6.99 5.73
CA TYR A 151 -6.71 5.55 5.69
C TYR A 151 -5.54 4.79 6.27
N ASN A 152 -5.83 3.73 7.02
CA ASN A 152 -4.86 2.70 7.40
C ASN A 152 -5.11 1.41 6.61
N PHE A 153 -4.23 0.40 6.79
CA PHE A 153 -4.36 -0.95 6.21
C PHE A 153 -4.72 -1.99 7.27
N TYR A 154 -5.55 -1.63 8.26
CA TYR A 154 -5.85 -2.47 9.43
C TYR A 154 -7.26 -3.06 9.42
N ARG A 155 -7.97 -2.99 8.28
CA ARG A 155 -9.34 -3.50 8.17
C ARG A 155 -9.44 -4.99 8.47
N LEU A 156 -8.47 -5.79 8.01
CA LEU A 156 -8.41 -7.22 8.31
C LEU A 156 -7.22 -7.50 9.22
N GLN A 157 -7.55 -7.94 10.42
CA GLN A 157 -6.59 -8.41 11.41
C GLN A 157 -7.01 -9.79 11.92
N ASN A 158 -6.03 -10.66 12.18
CA ASN A 158 -6.29 -11.93 12.84
C ASN A 158 -6.53 -11.74 14.35
N SER A 159 -6.95 -12.80 15.04
CA SER A 159 -7.26 -12.76 16.47
C SER A 159 -6.08 -12.39 17.38
N THR A 160 -4.86 -12.42 16.88
CA THR A 160 -3.63 -12.05 17.59
C THR A 160 -3.11 -10.66 17.22
N GLY A 161 -3.87 -9.91 16.37
CA GLY A 161 -3.51 -8.57 15.91
C GLY A 161 -2.56 -8.54 14.70
N GLY A 162 -2.29 -9.69 14.07
CA GLY A 162 -1.55 -9.75 12.81
C GLY A 162 -2.34 -9.06 11.69
N ASN A 163 -1.67 -8.25 10.89
CA ASN A 163 -2.28 -7.47 9.82
C ASN A 163 -2.25 -8.24 8.49
N ASP A 164 -3.41 -8.63 8.00
CA ASP A 164 -3.59 -9.46 6.80
C ASP A 164 -3.15 -8.76 5.50
N PHE A 165 -2.99 -7.44 5.52
CA PHE A 165 -2.34 -6.69 4.44
C PHE A 165 -0.93 -7.23 4.12
N TRP A 166 -0.17 -7.65 5.15
CA TRP A 166 1.17 -8.21 5.01
C TRP A 166 1.19 -9.73 4.83
N GLU A 167 0.04 -10.38 4.86
CA GLU A 167 -0.13 -11.83 4.68
C GLU A 167 -0.87 -12.10 3.36
N THR A 168 -2.20 -12.09 3.37
CA THR A 168 -3.02 -12.30 2.18
C THR A 168 -2.79 -11.21 1.11
N GLY A 169 -2.57 -9.96 1.52
CA GLY A 169 -2.33 -8.85 0.60
C GLY A 169 -1.09 -9.03 -0.28
N ILE A 170 -0.07 -9.76 0.18
CA ILE A 170 1.13 -10.06 -0.64
C ILE A 170 0.77 -10.95 -1.84
N VAL A 171 -0.14 -11.91 -1.66
CA VAL A 171 -0.59 -12.82 -2.72
C VAL A 171 -1.76 -12.26 -3.52
N HIS A 172 -2.40 -11.19 -3.03
CA HIS A 172 -3.52 -10.50 -3.68
C HIS A 172 -3.29 -8.99 -3.82
N PRO A 173 -2.20 -8.57 -4.52
CA PRO A 173 -1.91 -7.15 -4.70
C PRO A 173 -2.96 -6.39 -5.51
N GLU A 174 -3.80 -7.10 -6.29
CA GLU A 174 -4.93 -6.52 -7.01
C GLU A 174 -6.00 -5.95 -6.07
N TYR A 175 -6.19 -6.54 -4.90
CA TYR A 175 -7.10 -5.98 -3.89
C TYR A 175 -6.53 -4.71 -3.28
N ILE A 176 -5.23 -4.69 -2.97
CA ILE A 176 -4.56 -3.49 -2.46
C ILE A 176 -4.67 -2.35 -3.49
N LEU A 177 -4.46 -2.69 -4.77
CA LEU A 177 -4.56 -1.71 -5.85
C LEU A 177 -5.97 -1.11 -5.97
N ARG A 178 -7.01 -1.95 -5.86
CA ARG A 178 -8.41 -1.52 -5.81
C ARG A 178 -8.71 -0.66 -4.59
N ASP A 179 -8.23 -1.05 -3.42
CA ASP A 179 -8.41 -0.30 -2.17
C ASP A 179 -7.84 1.11 -2.29
N ILE A 180 -6.60 1.25 -2.76
CA ILE A 180 -5.96 2.56 -2.98
C ILE A 180 -6.76 3.38 -4.00
N ARG A 181 -7.19 2.77 -5.12
CA ARG A 181 -7.98 3.47 -6.13
C ARG A 181 -9.35 3.89 -5.60
N SER A 182 -9.99 3.09 -4.77
CA SER A 182 -11.30 3.46 -4.17
C SER A 182 -11.18 4.66 -3.23
N ALA A 183 -10.07 4.79 -2.51
CA ALA A 183 -9.81 5.98 -1.69
C ALA A 183 -9.50 7.22 -2.55
N LEU A 184 -8.79 7.03 -3.67
CA LEU A 184 -8.49 8.13 -4.60
C LEU A 184 -9.71 8.58 -5.40
N TYR A 185 -10.55 7.65 -5.86
CA TYR A 185 -11.63 7.88 -6.81
C TYR A 185 -12.93 7.18 -6.36
N PRO A 186 -13.47 7.51 -5.18
CA PRO A 186 -14.66 6.83 -4.64
C PRO A 186 -15.88 6.94 -5.55
N GLU A 187 -15.99 8.02 -6.32
CA GLU A 187 -17.08 8.24 -7.27
C GLU A 187 -17.09 7.24 -8.45
N THR A 188 -15.94 6.63 -8.74
CA THR A 188 -15.83 5.60 -9.81
C THR A 188 -16.10 4.19 -9.30
N MET A 189 -16.20 4.02 -7.99
CA MET A 189 -16.32 2.71 -7.32
C MET A 189 -17.32 2.76 -6.14
N PRO A 190 -18.57 3.26 -6.34
CA PRO A 190 -19.49 3.57 -5.25
C PRO A 190 -19.89 2.36 -4.41
N ASP A 191 -19.92 1.17 -5.01
CA ASP A 191 -20.32 -0.08 -4.33
C ASP A 191 -19.13 -0.93 -3.85
N TYR A 192 -17.91 -0.47 -4.08
CA TYR A 192 -16.72 -1.23 -3.67
C TYR A 192 -16.51 -1.16 -2.17
N GLN A 193 -16.30 -2.32 -1.58
CA GLN A 193 -15.92 -2.43 -0.17
C GLN A 193 -14.43 -2.78 -0.08
N PRO A 194 -13.58 -1.89 0.48
CA PRO A 194 -12.16 -2.17 0.61
C PRO A 194 -11.89 -3.44 1.41
N VAL A 195 -10.87 -4.19 1.00
CA VAL A 195 -10.48 -5.44 1.64
C VAL A 195 -9.57 -5.18 2.84
N PHE A 196 -8.52 -4.40 2.64
CA PHE A 196 -7.48 -4.16 3.66
C PHE A 196 -7.50 -2.75 4.23
N MET A 197 -8.03 -1.78 3.47
CA MET A 197 -8.06 -0.38 3.89
C MET A 197 -9.32 -0.05 4.67
N GLN A 198 -9.16 0.83 5.66
CA GLN A 198 -10.28 1.49 6.33
C GLN A 198 -9.97 2.98 6.51
N ARG A 199 -11.02 3.79 6.39
CA ARG A 199 -10.98 5.22 6.68
C ARG A 199 -10.94 5.43 8.19
N LEU A 200 -10.15 6.40 8.65
CA LEU A 200 -10.14 6.81 10.05
C LEU A 200 -11.35 7.69 10.36
N GLU A 201 -11.93 7.48 11.54
CA GLU A 201 -13.01 8.30 12.09
C GLU A 201 -12.52 9.21 13.21
#